data_59949d5aa78397fdf573918b6e025027
#
_entry.id   59949d5aa78397fdf573918b6e025027
#
_cell.length_a   1.000
_cell.length_b   1.000
_cell.length_c   1.000
_cell.angle_alpha   90.00
_cell.angle_beta   90.00
_cell.angle_gamma   90.00
#
_symmetry.space_group_name_H-M   'P 1'
#
loop_
_entity.id
_entity.type
_entity.pdbx_description
1 polymer ?
#
loop_
_entity_poly.entity_id
_entity_poly.type
_entity_poly.pdbx_seq_one_letter_code
_entity_poly.pdbx_strand_id
1 'polypeptide(L)'
;GGQLMAKALGGEVGRNPIKEIGWGEVVVADNAAAKAWFGETRKFNAFHWHGETFSLPPGAELVLSSAHCAHQAFVLDGRHLAMQCHVEMTEAMVMEWYAVGADEVAAASSSPAVQSAVTAETNLAQRVAALNAVSEKLYRKWIGGLAA
;
A
#
# COMPACT_ATOMS: atom_id res chain seq x y z
N GLY A 1 0.67 -9.57 3.33
CA GLY A 1 1.09 -9.38 4.73
C GLY A 1 0.08 -8.59 5.55
N GLY A 2 -0.33 -7.38 5.13
CA GLY A 2 -1.20 -6.49 5.92
C GLY A 2 -2.56 -7.09 6.29
N GLN A 3 -3.24 -7.74 5.36
CA GLN A 3 -4.52 -8.43 5.61
C GLN A 3 -4.37 -9.60 6.58
N LEU A 4 -3.31 -10.41 6.44
CA LEU A 4 -3.02 -11.52 7.36
C LEU A 4 -2.75 -11.00 8.77
N MET A 5 -1.99 -9.93 8.90
CA MET A 5 -1.71 -9.29 10.18
C MET A 5 -2.99 -8.73 10.80
N ALA A 6 -3.83 -8.03 10.02
CA ALA A 6 -5.11 -7.51 10.50
C ALA A 6 -5.99 -8.64 11.05
N LYS A 7 -6.13 -9.75 10.31
CA LYS A 7 -6.92 -10.91 10.71
C LYS A 7 -6.39 -11.58 11.99
N ALA A 8 -5.07 -11.75 12.09
CA ALA A 8 -4.44 -12.34 13.27
C ALA A 8 -4.64 -11.51 14.54
N LEU A 9 -4.83 -10.20 14.39
CA LEU A 9 -5.05 -9.23 15.47
C LEU A 9 -6.54 -8.96 15.76
N GLY A 10 -7.45 -9.73 15.18
CA GLY A 10 -8.89 -9.62 15.42
C GLY A 10 -9.65 -8.69 14.47
N GLY A 11 -9.00 -8.21 13.41
CA GLY A 11 -9.67 -7.53 12.31
C GLY A 11 -10.34 -8.52 11.35
N GLU A 12 -11.22 -8.01 10.51
CA GLU A 12 -11.89 -8.78 9.47
C GLU A 12 -11.26 -8.48 8.10
N VAL A 13 -11.22 -9.48 7.22
CA VAL A 13 -10.81 -9.32 5.81
C VAL A 13 -12.01 -9.59 4.94
N GLY A 14 -12.29 -8.70 4.00
CA GLY A 14 -13.42 -8.79 3.11
C GLY A 14 -13.18 -8.07 1.78
N ARG A 15 -14.15 -8.15 0.89
CA ARG A 15 -14.06 -7.48 -0.42
C ARG A 15 -14.00 -5.97 -0.26
N ASN A 16 -13.07 -5.36 -0.98
CA ASN A 16 -13.09 -3.93 -1.23
C ASN A 16 -14.06 -3.64 -2.39
N PRO A 17 -14.90 -2.60 -2.33
CA PRO A 17 -15.82 -2.27 -3.42
C PRO A 17 -15.14 -2.05 -4.78
N ILE A 18 -13.95 -1.49 -4.76
CA ILE A 18 -13.15 -1.18 -5.95
C ILE A 18 -11.84 -1.97 -5.90
N LYS A 19 -11.55 -2.73 -6.95
CA LYS A 19 -10.25 -3.39 -7.10
C LYS A 19 -9.21 -2.38 -7.55
N GLU A 20 -8.05 -2.35 -6.91
CA GLU A 20 -6.93 -1.47 -7.24
C GLU A 20 -5.78 -2.30 -7.80
N ILE A 21 -5.35 -2.01 -9.03
CA ILE A 21 -4.15 -2.58 -9.68
C ILE A 21 -3.40 -1.46 -10.39
N GLY A 22 -2.12 -1.30 -10.05
CA GLY A 22 -1.25 -0.29 -10.60
C GLY A 22 -0.92 0.83 -9.63
N TRP A 23 -0.57 1.99 -10.13
CA TRP A 23 -0.17 3.15 -9.35
C TRP A 23 -1.38 3.94 -8.88
N GLY A 24 -1.45 4.19 -7.58
CA GLY A 24 -2.52 5.00 -6.97
C GLY A 24 -1.99 5.89 -5.85
N GLU A 25 -2.57 7.08 -5.74
CA GLU A 25 -2.24 8.00 -4.64
C GLU A 25 -2.79 7.45 -3.33
N VAL A 26 -1.94 7.40 -2.32
CA VAL A 26 -2.33 7.20 -0.93
C VAL A 26 -2.17 8.48 -0.14
N VAL A 27 -3.09 8.70 0.79
CA VAL A 27 -3.14 9.85 1.68
C VAL A 27 -2.70 9.42 3.08
N VAL A 28 -1.76 10.16 3.64
CA VAL A 28 -1.27 9.96 5.00
C VAL A 28 -2.27 10.57 5.99
N ALA A 29 -2.68 9.81 6.99
CA ALA A 29 -3.61 10.28 8.02
C ALA A 29 -3.01 11.43 8.85
N ASP A 30 -3.84 12.34 9.30
CA ASP A 30 -3.41 13.46 10.17
C ASP A 30 -3.50 13.05 11.64
N ASN A 31 -2.61 12.13 12.06
CA ASN A 31 -2.48 11.68 13.43
C ASN A 31 -1.01 11.47 13.82
N ALA A 32 -0.77 11.26 15.11
CA ALA A 32 0.58 11.14 15.67
C ALA A 32 1.33 9.91 15.13
N ALA A 33 0.65 8.77 14.97
CA ALA A 33 1.24 7.54 14.44
C ALA A 33 1.69 7.74 12.99
N ALA A 34 0.83 8.29 12.13
CA ALA A 34 1.15 8.58 10.74
C ALA A 34 2.33 9.58 10.63
N LYS A 35 2.31 10.65 11.42
CA LYS A 35 3.41 11.61 11.45
C LYS A 35 4.73 10.98 11.90
N ALA A 36 4.69 10.08 12.88
CA ALA A 36 5.87 9.36 13.35
C ALA A 36 6.49 8.46 12.27
N TRP A 37 5.70 7.90 11.34
CA TRP A 37 6.16 7.00 10.28
C TRP A 37 6.48 7.72 8.96
N PHE A 38 5.71 8.73 8.59
CA PHE A 38 5.77 9.39 7.27
C PHE A 38 6.35 10.81 7.34
N GLY A 39 6.59 11.35 8.55
CA GLY A 39 7.09 12.72 8.74
C GLY A 39 6.14 13.76 8.16
N GLU A 40 6.66 14.65 7.33
CA GLU A 40 5.88 15.71 6.67
C GLU A 40 5.23 15.24 5.35
N THR A 41 5.40 13.98 4.97
CA THR A 41 4.75 13.43 3.77
C THR A 41 3.24 13.39 3.99
N ARG A 42 2.48 14.01 3.11
CA ARG A 42 1.00 14.06 3.19
C ARG A 42 0.35 13.07 2.25
N LYS A 43 1.00 12.76 1.13
CA LYS A 43 0.54 11.83 0.13
C LYS A 43 1.70 11.37 -0.75
N PHE A 44 1.56 10.22 -1.37
CA PHE A 44 2.50 9.68 -2.35
C PHE A 44 1.82 8.64 -3.22
N ASN A 45 2.40 8.30 -4.38
CA ASN A 45 1.93 7.20 -5.19
C ASN A 45 2.53 5.89 -4.67
N ALA A 46 1.66 4.93 -4.32
CA ALA A 46 2.02 3.56 -4.01
C ALA A 46 1.62 2.63 -5.16
N PHE A 47 2.13 1.42 -5.16
CA PHE A 47 1.69 0.38 -6.08
C PHE A 47 0.61 -0.47 -5.40
N HIS A 48 -0.45 -0.81 -6.11
CA HIS A 48 -1.58 -1.58 -5.61
C HIS A 48 -1.76 -2.85 -6.42
N TRP A 49 -2.13 -3.93 -5.73
CA TRP A 49 -2.59 -5.17 -6.36
C TRP A 49 -3.50 -5.90 -5.38
N HIS A 50 -4.71 -5.39 -5.20
CA HIS A 50 -5.66 -5.98 -4.27
C HIS A 50 -7.12 -5.70 -4.65
N GLY A 51 -7.99 -6.64 -4.29
CA GLY A 51 -9.45 -6.52 -4.39
C GLY A 51 -10.15 -6.78 -3.07
N GLU A 52 -9.37 -6.99 -2.02
CA GLU A 52 -9.84 -7.14 -0.64
C GLU A 52 -9.29 -6.01 0.22
N THR A 53 -9.88 -5.82 1.38
CA THR A 53 -9.43 -4.88 2.40
C THR A 53 -9.63 -5.49 3.79
N PHE A 54 -9.19 -4.78 4.81
CA PHE A 54 -9.34 -5.21 6.20
C PHE A 54 -10.03 -4.13 7.04
N SER A 55 -10.69 -4.53 8.12
CA SER A 55 -11.04 -3.61 9.20
C SER A 55 -9.83 -3.39 10.11
N LEU A 56 -9.77 -2.22 10.76
CA LEU A 56 -8.71 -1.96 11.72
C LEU A 56 -8.84 -2.92 12.92
N PRO A 57 -7.77 -3.65 13.28
CA PRO A 57 -7.78 -4.42 14.50
C PRO A 57 -7.83 -3.52 15.74
N PRO A 58 -8.29 -4.06 16.89
CA PRO A 58 -8.31 -3.31 18.14
C PRO A 58 -6.94 -2.71 18.49
N GLY A 59 -6.91 -1.43 18.84
CA GLY A 59 -5.69 -0.69 19.18
C GLY A 59 -4.84 -0.23 17.99
N ALA A 60 -5.19 -0.61 16.77
CA ALA A 60 -4.48 -0.14 15.58
C ALA A 60 -4.89 1.29 15.19
N GLU A 61 -3.92 2.06 14.73
CA GLU A 61 -4.11 3.41 14.23
C GLU A 61 -3.99 3.44 12.70
N LEU A 62 -5.03 3.95 12.02
CA LEU A 62 -4.99 4.16 10.57
C LEU A 62 -3.89 5.14 10.20
N VAL A 63 -3.06 4.80 9.23
CA VAL A 63 -1.99 5.70 8.77
C VAL A 63 -2.04 6.01 7.27
N LEU A 64 -2.62 5.13 6.45
CA LEU A 64 -2.82 5.39 5.02
C LEU A 64 -4.23 4.99 4.57
N SER A 65 -4.79 5.80 3.66
CA SER A 65 -5.99 5.51 2.89
C SER A 65 -5.79 5.86 1.42
N SER A 66 -6.67 5.41 0.52
CA SER A 66 -6.75 5.86 -0.87
C SER A 66 -8.17 6.31 -1.22
N ALA A 67 -8.36 6.86 -2.41
CA ALA A 67 -9.69 7.24 -2.90
C ALA A 67 -10.65 6.03 -3.01
N HIS A 68 -10.10 4.83 -3.15
CA HIS A 68 -10.85 3.60 -3.39
C HIS A 68 -10.79 2.59 -2.24
N CYS A 69 -9.94 2.84 -1.23
CA CYS A 69 -9.81 1.97 -0.07
C CYS A 69 -9.52 2.78 1.20
N ALA A 70 -10.42 2.67 2.17
CA ALA A 70 -10.31 3.41 3.43
C ALA A 70 -9.12 2.94 4.30
N HIS A 71 -8.70 1.69 4.18
CA HIS A 71 -7.66 1.10 5.03
C HIS A 71 -6.51 0.55 4.19
N GLN A 72 -5.55 1.40 3.81
CA GLN A 72 -4.35 0.99 3.07
C GLN A 72 -3.22 0.55 4.01
N ALA A 73 -3.13 1.17 5.19
CA ALA A 73 -2.13 0.79 6.19
C ALA A 73 -2.56 1.20 7.59
N PHE A 74 -2.07 0.45 8.58
CA PHE A 74 -2.21 0.77 9.99
C PHE A 74 -0.91 0.55 10.76
N VAL A 75 -0.80 1.18 11.91
CA VAL A 75 0.27 0.97 12.89
C VAL A 75 -0.34 0.41 14.17
N LEU A 76 0.33 -0.57 14.78
CA LEU A 76 0.00 -1.08 16.10
C LEU A 76 1.19 -0.87 17.04
N ASP A 77 0.92 -0.41 18.26
CA ASP A 77 1.90 -0.14 19.32
C ASP A 77 3.06 0.76 18.88
N GLY A 78 2.83 1.63 17.90
CA GLY A 78 3.85 2.52 17.35
C GLY A 78 5.00 1.81 16.59
N ARG A 79 5.03 0.49 16.57
CA ARG A 79 6.14 -0.35 16.11
C ARG A 79 5.80 -1.20 14.89
N HIS A 80 4.60 -1.75 14.83
CA HIS A 80 4.20 -2.71 13.79
C HIS A 80 3.42 -1.98 12.70
N LEU A 81 4.02 -1.88 11.51
CA LEU A 81 3.38 -1.29 10.33
C LEU A 81 2.85 -2.41 9.43
N ALA A 82 1.55 -2.38 9.15
CA ALA A 82 0.90 -3.25 8.18
C ALA A 82 0.41 -2.42 7.00
N MET A 83 0.71 -2.86 5.78
CA MET A 83 0.27 -2.21 4.54
C MET A 83 -0.32 -3.23 3.59
N GLN A 84 -1.35 -2.85 2.83
CA GLN A 84 -1.79 -3.61 1.67
C GLN A 84 -1.35 -2.98 0.34
N CYS A 85 -1.08 -1.68 0.30
CA CYS A 85 -0.33 -1.08 -0.79
C CYS A 85 1.16 -1.46 -0.67
N HIS A 86 1.84 -1.47 -1.81
CA HIS A 86 3.23 -1.90 -1.94
C HIS A 86 4.16 -0.70 -2.08
N VAL A 87 5.18 -0.64 -1.25
CA VAL A 87 6.23 0.39 -1.29
C VAL A 87 7.60 -0.18 -1.69
N GLU A 88 7.72 -1.50 -1.75
CA GLU A 88 8.94 -2.26 -2.03
C GLU A 88 9.21 -2.49 -3.52
N MET A 89 8.35 -2.01 -4.41
CA MET A 89 8.40 -2.32 -5.83
C MET A 89 9.67 -1.87 -6.52
N THR A 90 10.14 -2.71 -7.45
CA THR A 90 11.16 -2.41 -8.44
C THR A 90 10.54 -2.40 -9.85
N GLU A 91 11.25 -1.85 -10.83
CA GLU A 91 10.79 -1.87 -12.23
C GLU A 91 10.53 -3.31 -12.71
N ALA A 92 11.46 -4.22 -12.40
CA ALA A 92 11.33 -5.64 -12.76
C ALA A 92 10.08 -6.28 -12.13
N MET A 93 9.81 -6.00 -10.86
CA MET A 93 8.61 -6.52 -10.18
C MET A 93 7.31 -6.00 -10.82
N VAL A 94 7.23 -4.72 -11.15
CA VAL A 94 6.04 -4.17 -11.81
C VAL A 94 5.79 -4.89 -13.14
N MET A 95 6.83 -5.03 -13.98
CA MET A 95 6.72 -5.71 -15.27
C MET A 95 6.33 -7.18 -15.11
N GLU A 96 6.95 -7.90 -14.17
CA GLU A 96 6.67 -9.31 -13.88
C GLU A 96 5.22 -9.50 -13.40
N TRP A 97 4.75 -8.66 -12.47
CA TRP A 97 3.39 -8.77 -11.95
C TRP A 97 2.34 -8.56 -13.03
N TYR A 98 2.55 -7.60 -13.95
CA TYR A 98 1.65 -7.41 -15.09
C TYR A 98 1.73 -8.56 -16.10
N ALA A 99 2.90 -9.15 -16.30
CA ALA A 99 3.04 -10.32 -17.18
C ALA A 99 2.33 -11.55 -16.61
N VAL A 100 2.52 -11.83 -15.31
CA VAL A 100 1.90 -12.99 -14.64
C VAL A 100 0.42 -12.76 -14.39
N GLY A 101 0.01 -11.54 -14.02
CA GLY A 101 -1.36 -11.18 -13.66
C GLY A 101 -2.22 -10.67 -14.82
N ALA A 102 -1.81 -10.87 -16.08
CA ALA A 102 -2.49 -10.29 -17.24
C ALA A 102 -3.99 -10.65 -17.30
N ASP A 103 -4.35 -11.89 -17.00
CA ASP A 103 -5.73 -12.36 -16.98
C ASP A 103 -6.54 -11.66 -15.87
N GLU A 104 -5.94 -11.44 -14.71
CA GLU A 104 -6.58 -10.73 -13.61
C GLU A 104 -6.82 -9.25 -13.95
N VAL A 105 -5.85 -8.59 -14.60
CA VAL A 105 -5.98 -7.22 -15.09
C VAL A 105 -7.10 -7.14 -16.12
N ALA A 106 -7.16 -8.05 -17.07
CA ALA A 106 -8.19 -8.11 -18.10
C ALA A 106 -9.59 -8.30 -17.48
N ALA A 107 -9.73 -9.25 -16.55
CA ALA A 107 -10.98 -9.55 -15.87
C ALA A 107 -11.47 -8.37 -15.00
N ALA A 108 -10.56 -7.54 -14.50
CA ALA A 108 -10.87 -6.41 -13.64
C ALA A 108 -10.87 -5.05 -14.37
N SER A 109 -10.77 -5.04 -15.70
CA SER A 109 -10.61 -3.83 -16.53
C SER A 109 -11.75 -2.81 -16.41
N SER A 110 -12.91 -3.22 -15.92
CA SER A 110 -14.05 -2.32 -15.64
C SER A 110 -13.88 -1.53 -14.33
N SER A 111 -12.94 -1.90 -13.46
CA SER A 111 -12.67 -1.15 -12.24
C SER A 111 -11.95 0.16 -12.55
N PRO A 112 -12.40 1.31 -11.99
CA PRO A 112 -11.80 2.61 -12.28
C PRO A 112 -10.37 2.76 -11.75
N ALA A 113 -9.91 1.86 -10.88
CA ALA A 113 -8.59 1.87 -10.26
C ALA A 113 -7.69 0.72 -10.77
N VAL A 114 -8.04 0.11 -11.90
CA VAL A 114 -7.20 -0.89 -12.57
C VAL A 114 -6.55 -0.27 -13.80
N GLN A 115 -5.23 -0.25 -13.82
CA GLN A 115 -4.43 0.26 -14.93
C GLN A 115 -4.00 -0.89 -15.85
N SER A 116 -3.86 -0.60 -17.15
CA SER A 116 -3.20 -1.51 -18.08
C SER A 116 -1.68 -1.54 -17.83
N ALA A 117 -0.99 -2.59 -18.30
CA ALA A 117 0.48 -2.66 -18.25
C ALA A 117 1.13 -1.42 -18.87
N VAL A 118 0.67 -1.02 -20.06
CA VAL A 118 1.19 0.19 -20.76
C VAL A 118 1.09 1.44 -19.90
N THR A 119 -0.05 1.63 -19.21
CA THR A 119 -0.24 2.78 -18.32
C THR A 119 0.67 2.70 -17.09
N ALA A 120 0.80 1.51 -16.49
CA ALA A 120 1.62 1.32 -15.30
C ALA A 120 3.12 1.45 -15.57
N GLU A 121 3.57 1.05 -16.75
CA GLU A 121 4.97 1.14 -17.20
C GLU A 121 5.36 2.55 -17.68
N THR A 122 4.39 3.43 -17.90
CA THR A 122 4.68 4.81 -18.29
C THR A 122 5.44 5.53 -17.17
N ASN A 123 6.63 6.09 -17.49
CA ASN A 123 7.53 6.74 -16.53
C ASN A 123 7.93 5.83 -15.35
N LEU A 124 8.08 4.53 -15.58
CA LEU A 124 8.27 3.52 -14.56
C LEU A 124 9.46 3.81 -13.64
N ALA A 125 10.63 4.08 -14.20
CA ALA A 125 11.84 4.38 -13.44
C ALA A 125 11.64 5.58 -12.47
N GLN A 126 10.97 6.63 -12.94
CA GLN A 126 10.68 7.81 -12.11
C GLN A 126 9.70 7.49 -10.98
N ARG A 127 8.65 6.71 -11.27
CA ARG A 127 7.65 6.28 -10.27
C ARG A 127 8.29 5.40 -9.20
N VAL A 128 9.08 4.43 -9.61
CA VAL A 128 9.81 3.53 -8.70
C VAL A 128 10.81 4.30 -7.84
N ALA A 129 11.58 5.22 -8.42
CA ALA A 129 12.52 6.04 -7.65
C ALA A 129 11.81 6.91 -6.60
N ALA A 130 10.68 7.52 -6.94
CA ALA A 130 9.88 8.30 -5.99
C ALA A 130 9.31 7.44 -4.86
N LEU A 131 8.81 6.24 -5.18
CA LEU A 131 8.30 5.28 -4.20
C LEU A 131 9.41 4.79 -3.27
N ASN A 132 10.58 4.44 -3.82
CA ASN A 132 11.72 3.94 -3.05
C ASN A 132 12.26 4.98 -2.07
N ALA A 133 12.17 6.27 -2.38
CA ALA A 133 12.52 7.33 -1.44
C ALA A 133 11.59 7.37 -0.21
N VAL A 134 10.33 6.95 -0.36
CA VAL A 134 9.39 6.79 0.77
C VAL A 134 9.71 5.50 1.52
N SER A 135 9.88 4.38 0.81
CA SER A 135 10.12 3.08 1.43
C SER A 135 11.41 3.05 2.26
N GLU A 136 12.46 3.73 1.79
CA GLU A 136 13.72 3.84 2.53
C GLU A 136 13.53 4.47 3.91
N LYS A 137 12.72 5.53 4.00
CA LYS A 137 12.40 6.18 5.29
C LYS A 137 11.63 5.23 6.22
N LEU A 138 10.65 4.50 5.66
CA LEU A 138 9.86 3.53 6.42
C LEU A 138 10.73 2.39 6.95
N TYR A 139 11.58 1.81 6.11
CA TYR A 139 12.49 0.73 6.52
C TYR A 139 13.52 1.19 7.54
N ARG A 140 14.11 2.38 7.40
CA ARG A 140 15.03 2.93 8.39
C ARG A 140 14.36 3.08 9.75
N LYS A 141 13.12 3.58 9.79
CA LYS A 141 12.35 3.69 11.04
C LYS A 141 12.05 2.31 11.63
N TRP A 142 11.59 1.37 10.81
CA TRP A 142 11.27 0.02 11.26
C TRP A 142 12.49 -0.69 11.85
N ILE A 143 13.62 -0.68 11.13
CA ILE A 143 14.90 -1.29 11.59
C ILE A 143 15.36 -0.63 12.90
N GLY A 144 15.30 0.70 12.99
CA GLY A 144 15.64 1.43 14.23
C GLY A 144 14.76 1.03 15.43
N GLY A 145 13.52 0.64 15.20
CA GLY A 145 12.61 0.13 16.23
C GLY A 145 12.85 -1.31 16.67
N LEU A 146 13.63 -2.10 15.90
CA LEU A 146 13.96 -3.48 16.26
C LEU A 146 15.09 -3.57 17.30
N ALA A 147 15.91 -2.53 17.43
CA ALA A 147 17.06 -2.47 18.32
C ALA A 147 16.74 -1.86 19.71
N ALA A 148 15.48 -1.51 19.96
CA ALA A 148 15.03 -0.86 21.20
C ALA A 148 14.32 -1.83 22.15
#